data_861f48709e223a1922ce87f80b3abc13
#
_entry.id   861f48709e223a1922ce87f80b3abc13
#
_cell.length_a   1.000
_cell.length_b   1.000
_cell.length_c   1.000
_cell.angle_alpha   90.00
_cell.angle_beta   90.00
_cell.angle_gamma   90.00
#
_symmetry.space_group_name_H-M   'P 1'
#
loop_
_entity.id
_entity.type
_entity.pdbx_description
1 polymer ?
#
loop_
_entity_poly.entity_id
_entity_poly.type
_entity_poly.pdbx_seq_one_letter_code
_entity_poly.pdbx_strand_id
1 'polypeptide(L)'
;KIDFVLHSIGMSPNVRKKRTYDDLDYDMLNKTLDISAVSFHKMIQSAKKLDAINEYGSIVALSYVAAQRTFYGYNDMADAKALLESIARSFGYIYGREHHVRINTISQSPTMTTAGSGVKGMDKLFDFANRMSPLGNASADECADYCIVMFSDLTRKVTMQNLFHDGGFSSVGMSLRAMATYEKGLDEYKDANGNIIYG
;
A
#
# COMPACT_ATOMS: atom_id res chain seq x y z
N LYS A 1 15.08 -24.47 -4.82
CA LYS A 1 15.13 -23.03 -4.49
C LYS A 1 13.99 -22.30 -5.22
N ILE A 2 13.68 -21.08 -4.78
CA ILE A 2 12.56 -20.24 -5.24
C ILE A 2 13.13 -19.06 -6.02
N ASP A 3 12.52 -18.74 -7.17
CA ASP A 3 12.95 -17.60 -8.00
C ASP A 3 12.19 -16.32 -7.64
N PHE A 4 10.89 -16.44 -7.31
CA PHE A 4 10.01 -15.29 -7.09
C PHE A 4 9.20 -15.47 -5.81
N VAL A 5 9.07 -14.38 -5.07
CA VAL A 5 8.23 -14.33 -3.87
C VAL A 5 7.36 -13.08 -3.89
N LEU A 6 6.06 -13.27 -3.71
CA LEU A 6 5.11 -12.19 -3.48
C LEU A 6 4.60 -12.23 -2.04
N HIS A 7 4.83 -11.14 -1.29
CA HIS A 7 4.23 -10.92 0.01
C HIS A 7 3.02 -9.99 -0.15
N SER A 8 1.83 -10.57 -0.11
CA SER A 8 0.53 -9.88 -0.24
C SER A 8 -0.33 -10.10 1.01
N ILE A 9 0.24 -9.78 2.17
CA ILE A 9 -0.39 -10.01 3.47
C ILE A 9 -0.58 -8.68 4.19
N GLY A 10 -1.76 -8.49 4.79
CA GLY A 10 -2.02 -7.31 5.60
C GLY A 10 -3.35 -7.42 6.34
N MET A 11 -3.35 -7.01 7.61
CA MET A 11 -4.54 -6.92 8.44
C MET A 11 -4.32 -5.91 9.56
N SER A 12 -5.32 -5.05 9.81
CA SER A 12 -5.38 -4.23 11.02
C SER A 12 -6.71 -4.45 11.76
N PRO A 13 -6.66 -4.99 12.98
CA PRO A 13 -7.84 -5.05 13.83
C PRO A 13 -8.34 -3.66 14.26
N ASN A 14 -7.45 -2.68 14.48
CA ASN A 14 -7.83 -1.31 14.82
C ASN A 14 -8.67 -0.66 13.71
N VAL A 15 -8.23 -0.75 12.45
CA VAL A 15 -8.98 -0.26 11.28
C VAL A 15 -10.35 -0.94 11.17
N ARG A 16 -10.41 -2.25 11.35
CA ARG A 16 -11.67 -3.01 11.31
C ARG A 16 -12.64 -2.59 12.42
N LYS A 17 -12.13 -2.24 13.60
CA LYS A 17 -12.92 -1.74 14.74
C LYS A 17 -13.17 -0.23 14.67
N LYS A 18 -12.71 0.46 13.63
CA LYS A 18 -12.87 1.90 13.41
C LYS A 18 -12.33 2.76 14.55
N ARG A 19 -11.25 2.33 15.19
CA ARG A 19 -10.56 3.16 16.16
C ARG A 19 -9.91 4.34 15.45
N THR A 20 -9.78 5.46 16.12
CA THR A 20 -9.01 6.60 15.63
C THR A 20 -7.52 6.38 15.92
N TYR A 21 -6.65 7.10 15.21
CA TYR A 21 -5.21 6.93 15.39
C TYR A 21 -4.71 7.32 16.80
N ASP A 22 -5.36 8.26 17.43
CA ASP A 22 -5.10 8.74 18.79
C ASP A 22 -5.75 7.88 19.90
N ASP A 23 -6.54 6.85 19.51
CA ASP A 23 -7.17 5.89 20.43
C ASP A 23 -6.93 4.44 19.98
N LEU A 24 -5.72 4.14 19.53
CA LEU A 24 -5.34 2.79 19.15
C LEU A 24 -5.24 1.86 20.35
N ASP A 25 -5.72 0.63 20.16
CA ASP A 25 -5.42 -0.48 21.05
C ASP A 25 -4.02 -1.03 20.69
N TYR A 26 -3.10 -1.02 21.63
CA TYR A 26 -1.70 -1.39 21.40
C TYR A 26 -1.50 -2.89 21.14
N ASP A 27 -2.34 -3.76 21.71
CA ASP A 27 -2.28 -5.19 21.40
C ASP A 27 -2.69 -5.43 19.96
N MET A 28 -3.69 -4.69 19.48
CA MET A 28 -4.10 -4.69 18.07
C MET A 28 -3.04 -4.06 17.16
N LEU A 29 -2.39 -2.98 17.58
CA LEU A 29 -1.27 -2.37 16.87
C LEU A 29 -0.13 -3.38 16.70
N ASN A 30 0.30 -4.03 17.78
CA ASN A 30 1.34 -5.05 17.72
C ASN A 30 0.97 -6.17 16.75
N LYS A 31 -0.29 -6.59 16.76
CA LYS A 31 -0.81 -7.60 15.84
C LYS A 31 -0.83 -7.12 14.39
N THR A 32 -1.17 -5.85 14.15
CA THR A 32 -1.11 -5.23 12.82
C THR A 32 0.32 -5.24 12.28
N LEU A 33 1.28 -4.80 13.09
CA LEU A 33 2.70 -4.75 12.71
C LEU A 33 3.26 -6.16 12.47
N ASP A 34 2.95 -7.12 13.36
CA ASP A 34 3.46 -8.50 13.23
C ASP A 34 2.94 -9.17 11.94
N ILE A 35 1.64 -9.08 11.67
CA ILE A 35 1.03 -9.71 10.50
C ILE A 35 1.40 -8.98 9.21
N SER A 36 1.38 -7.64 9.20
CA SER A 36 1.44 -6.88 7.95
C SER A 36 2.85 -6.46 7.54
N ALA A 37 3.82 -6.49 8.46
CA ALA A 37 5.20 -6.08 8.18
C ALA A 37 6.25 -7.06 8.72
N VAL A 38 6.17 -7.44 10.00
CA VAL A 38 7.18 -8.32 10.61
C VAL A 38 7.14 -9.72 9.99
N SER A 39 5.98 -10.19 9.52
CA SER A 39 5.86 -11.43 8.75
C SER A 39 6.75 -11.43 7.50
N PHE A 40 6.86 -10.30 6.81
CA PHE A 40 7.76 -10.11 5.68
C PHE A 40 9.22 -10.24 6.10
N HIS A 41 9.61 -9.62 7.22
CA HIS A 41 10.95 -9.75 7.78
C HIS A 41 11.27 -11.21 8.12
N LYS A 42 10.35 -11.88 8.86
CA LYS A 42 10.49 -13.29 9.27
C LYS A 42 10.66 -14.20 8.04
N MET A 43 9.84 -13.97 7.01
CA MET A 43 9.89 -14.76 5.77
C MET A 43 11.26 -14.62 5.07
N ILE A 44 11.73 -13.38 4.84
CA ILE A 44 13.02 -13.15 4.16
C ILE A 44 14.17 -13.69 4.99
N GLN A 45 14.16 -13.46 6.31
CA GLN A 45 15.21 -13.97 7.20
C GLN A 45 15.26 -15.50 7.17
N SER A 46 14.12 -16.17 7.18
CA SER A 46 14.05 -17.64 7.09
C SER A 46 14.53 -18.14 5.73
N ALA A 47 14.08 -17.49 4.64
CA ALA A 47 14.51 -17.84 3.28
C ALA A 47 16.03 -17.69 3.11
N LYS A 48 16.61 -16.63 3.69
CA LYS A 48 18.06 -16.41 3.67
C LYS A 48 18.81 -17.47 4.46
N LYS A 49 18.36 -17.79 5.69
CA LYS A 49 18.98 -18.82 6.53
C LYS A 49 18.96 -20.22 5.90
N LEU A 50 17.91 -20.51 5.13
CA LEU A 50 17.71 -21.80 4.44
C LEU A 50 18.32 -21.81 3.03
N ASP A 51 18.95 -20.74 2.60
CA ASP A 51 19.43 -20.55 1.22
C ASP A 51 18.32 -20.93 0.19
N ALA A 52 17.11 -20.48 0.47
CA ALA A 52 15.93 -20.91 -0.28
C ALA A 52 15.67 -20.13 -1.59
N ILE A 53 16.25 -18.94 -1.73
CA ILE A 53 16.07 -18.11 -2.92
C ILE A 53 17.25 -18.33 -3.88
N ASN A 54 16.94 -18.46 -5.16
CA ASN A 54 17.97 -18.56 -6.20
C ASN A 54 18.73 -17.22 -6.33
N GLU A 55 19.97 -17.31 -6.80
CA GLU A 55 20.72 -16.13 -7.23
C GLU A 55 19.93 -15.40 -8.33
N TYR A 56 19.93 -14.07 -8.29
CA TYR A 56 19.11 -13.19 -9.16
C TYR A 56 17.60 -13.29 -8.94
N GLY A 57 17.13 -13.95 -7.89
CA GLY A 57 15.72 -14.00 -7.52
C GLY A 57 15.10 -12.61 -7.28
N SER A 58 13.77 -12.54 -7.26
CA SER A 58 13.04 -11.31 -7.05
C SER A 58 11.94 -11.47 -5.99
N ILE A 59 11.94 -10.58 -5.02
CA ILE A 59 10.96 -10.52 -3.93
C ILE A 59 10.19 -9.22 -4.03
N VAL A 60 8.86 -9.30 -4.02
CA VAL A 60 7.96 -8.14 -4.06
C VAL A 60 7.02 -8.20 -2.87
N ALA A 61 6.79 -7.05 -2.23
CA ALA A 61 5.74 -6.90 -1.22
C ALA A 61 4.75 -5.79 -1.61
N LEU A 62 3.46 -6.01 -1.35
CA LEU A 62 2.44 -5.01 -1.64
C LEU A 62 2.35 -3.98 -0.52
N SER A 63 2.66 -2.73 -0.86
CA SER A 63 2.54 -1.55 -0.01
C SER A 63 1.31 -0.72 -0.41
N TYR A 64 1.21 0.47 0.17
CA TYR A 64 0.19 1.46 -0.14
C TYR A 64 0.75 2.86 0.07
N VAL A 65 0.25 3.83 -0.66
CA VAL A 65 0.68 5.24 -0.59
C VAL A 65 0.57 5.82 0.83
N ALA A 66 -0.30 5.25 1.67
CA ALA A 66 -0.42 5.63 3.09
C ALA A 66 0.85 5.40 3.92
N ALA A 67 1.82 4.62 3.43
CA ALA A 67 3.16 4.53 4.03
C ALA A 67 3.92 5.87 3.98
N GLN A 68 3.53 6.78 3.07
CA GLN A 68 4.25 8.03 2.77
C GLN A 68 3.35 9.27 2.82
N ARG A 69 2.04 9.10 2.87
CA ARG A 69 1.03 10.16 2.91
C ARG A 69 0.00 9.88 3.99
N THR A 70 -0.53 10.91 4.59
CA THR A 70 -1.61 10.76 5.58
C THR A 70 -2.90 10.35 4.89
N PHE A 71 -3.46 9.23 5.33
CA PHE A 71 -4.78 8.76 4.98
C PHE A 71 -5.61 8.61 6.25
N TYR A 72 -6.54 9.54 6.46
CA TYR A 72 -7.41 9.48 7.63
C TYR A 72 -8.20 8.17 7.68
N GLY A 73 -8.15 7.50 8.84
CA GLY A 73 -8.81 6.22 9.03
C GLY A 73 -8.02 4.97 8.57
N TYR A 74 -6.86 5.13 7.91
CA TYR A 74 -5.98 4.01 7.59
C TYR A 74 -5.09 3.59 8.78
N ASN A 75 -4.92 4.49 9.74
CA ASN A 75 -4.36 4.30 11.08
C ASN A 75 -3.04 3.51 11.10
N ASP A 76 -2.92 2.55 12.02
CA ASP A 76 -1.74 1.69 12.23
C ASP A 76 -1.38 0.81 11.01
N MET A 77 -2.26 0.68 10.05
CA MET A 77 -1.90 0.02 8.79
C MET A 77 -0.92 0.89 7.97
N ALA A 78 -0.97 2.22 8.10
CA ALA A 78 0.02 3.12 7.49
C ALA A 78 1.41 2.88 8.09
N ASP A 79 1.49 2.74 9.41
CA ASP A 79 2.74 2.45 10.13
C ASP A 79 3.31 1.09 9.69
N ALA A 80 2.44 0.07 9.56
CA ALA A 80 2.84 -1.25 9.08
C ALA A 80 3.39 -1.20 7.64
N LYS A 81 2.76 -0.41 6.74
CA LYS A 81 3.26 -0.25 5.37
C LYS A 81 4.58 0.53 5.32
N ALA A 82 4.78 1.53 6.16
CA ALA A 82 6.05 2.24 6.28
C ALA A 82 7.17 1.30 6.79
N LEU A 83 6.87 0.48 7.79
CA LEU A 83 7.79 -0.55 8.28
C LEU A 83 8.12 -1.59 7.20
N LEU A 84 7.12 -2.05 6.44
CA LEU A 84 7.30 -2.99 5.33
C LEU A 84 8.29 -2.44 4.28
N GLU A 85 8.14 -1.18 3.88
CA GLU A 85 9.05 -0.52 2.94
C GLU A 85 10.47 -0.39 3.50
N SER A 86 10.62 -0.12 4.79
CA SER A 86 11.91 -0.07 5.48
C SER A 86 12.59 -1.44 5.51
N ILE A 87 11.85 -2.51 5.78
CA ILE A 87 12.33 -3.89 5.75
C ILE A 87 12.82 -4.26 4.35
N ALA A 88 12.05 -3.90 3.31
CA ALA A 88 12.42 -4.15 1.91
C ALA A 88 13.77 -3.49 1.55
N ARG A 89 14.00 -2.25 1.98
CA ARG A 89 15.29 -1.55 1.75
C ARG A 89 16.44 -2.25 2.45
N SER A 90 16.28 -2.61 3.72
CA SER A 90 17.33 -3.23 4.52
C SER A 90 17.75 -4.59 3.96
N PHE A 91 16.79 -5.47 3.68
CA PHE A 91 17.11 -6.77 3.10
C PHE A 91 17.53 -6.68 1.63
N GLY A 92 16.99 -5.71 0.87
CA GLY A 92 17.39 -5.48 -0.52
C GLY A 92 18.88 -5.15 -0.64
N TYR A 93 19.43 -4.38 0.31
CA TYR A 93 20.85 -4.12 0.37
C TYR A 93 21.67 -5.40 0.68
N ILE A 94 21.28 -6.12 1.74
CA ILE A 94 22.03 -7.30 2.20
C ILE A 94 21.97 -8.42 1.16
N TYR A 95 20.76 -8.78 0.72
CA TYR A 95 20.53 -9.90 -0.17
C TYR A 95 20.97 -9.61 -1.61
N GLY A 96 20.85 -8.32 -2.01
CA GLY A 96 21.35 -7.87 -3.31
C GLY A 96 22.87 -7.96 -3.43
N ARG A 97 23.61 -7.66 -2.37
CA ARG A 97 25.07 -7.80 -2.35
C ARG A 97 25.56 -9.25 -2.31
N GLU A 98 24.85 -10.10 -1.60
CA GLU A 98 25.28 -11.49 -1.37
C GLU A 98 24.87 -12.43 -2.50
N HIS A 99 23.64 -12.25 -3.03
CA HIS A 99 23.01 -13.20 -3.96
C HIS A 99 22.35 -12.53 -5.18
N HIS A 100 22.57 -11.22 -5.39
CA HIS A 100 21.94 -10.44 -6.46
C HIS A 100 20.39 -10.46 -6.44
N VAL A 101 19.79 -10.84 -5.30
CA VAL A 101 18.32 -10.87 -5.12
C VAL A 101 17.79 -9.46 -5.04
N ARG A 102 16.78 -9.15 -5.82
CA ARG A 102 16.10 -7.84 -5.82
C ARG A 102 14.92 -7.87 -4.87
N ILE A 103 14.77 -6.84 -4.06
CA ILE A 103 13.63 -6.71 -3.13
C ILE A 103 13.02 -5.33 -3.30
N ASN A 104 11.74 -5.30 -3.70
CA ASN A 104 10.99 -4.07 -3.95
C ASN A 104 9.62 -4.11 -3.29
N THR A 105 9.01 -2.96 -3.14
CA THR A 105 7.60 -2.83 -2.78
C THR A 105 6.82 -2.20 -3.93
N ILE A 106 5.57 -2.61 -4.10
CA ILE A 106 4.62 -2.00 -5.01
C ILE A 106 3.56 -1.29 -4.18
N SER A 107 3.49 0.04 -4.29
CA SER A 107 2.41 0.85 -3.74
C SER A 107 1.21 0.77 -4.69
N GLN A 108 0.31 -0.16 -4.38
CA GLN A 108 -0.86 -0.49 -5.19
C GLN A 108 -2.01 0.46 -4.90
N SER A 109 -2.82 0.79 -5.91
CA SER A 109 -4.08 1.50 -5.70
C SER A 109 -5.07 0.69 -4.85
N PRO A 110 -6.07 1.33 -4.24
CA PRO A 110 -7.14 0.59 -3.57
C PRO A 110 -7.77 -0.41 -4.54
N THR A 111 -7.80 -1.66 -4.14
CA THR A 111 -8.38 -2.75 -4.93
C THR A 111 -9.48 -3.42 -4.11
N MET A 112 -10.64 -3.64 -4.74
CA MET A 112 -11.75 -4.35 -4.09
C MET A 112 -11.39 -5.82 -3.94
N THR A 113 -11.04 -6.21 -2.72
CA THR A 113 -10.71 -7.58 -2.35
C THR A 113 -11.68 -8.08 -1.28
N THR A 114 -11.78 -9.40 -1.11
CA THR A 114 -12.58 -10.02 -0.05
C THR A 114 -12.20 -9.49 1.34
N ALA A 115 -10.92 -9.21 1.57
CA ALA A 115 -10.44 -8.64 2.82
C ALA A 115 -10.83 -7.16 2.98
N GLY A 116 -10.86 -6.39 1.89
CA GLY A 116 -11.23 -4.97 1.87
C GLY A 116 -12.73 -4.73 1.95
N SER A 117 -13.55 -5.62 1.37
CA SER A 117 -15.02 -5.47 1.35
C SER A 117 -15.67 -5.50 2.75
N GLY A 118 -14.98 -6.03 3.75
CA GLY A 118 -15.42 -6.01 5.15
C GLY A 118 -15.14 -4.69 5.91
N VAL A 119 -14.45 -3.72 5.28
CA VAL A 119 -14.11 -2.43 5.91
C VAL A 119 -15.13 -1.38 5.45
N LYS A 120 -15.99 -0.94 6.38
CA LYS A 120 -16.98 0.11 6.10
C LYS A 120 -16.29 1.42 5.71
N GLY A 121 -16.65 1.97 4.54
CA GLY A 121 -16.07 3.20 3.99
C GLY A 121 -14.96 2.96 2.94
N MET A 122 -14.58 1.71 2.68
CA MET A 122 -13.66 1.37 1.60
C MET A 122 -14.21 1.72 0.22
N ASP A 123 -15.52 1.61 0.03
CA ASP A 123 -16.23 2.03 -1.17
C ASP A 123 -16.03 3.51 -1.47
N LYS A 124 -16.10 4.37 -0.45
CA LYS A 124 -15.88 5.82 -0.58
C LYS A 124 -14.41 6.14 -0.89
N LEU A 125 -13.48 5.48 -0.21
CA LEU A 125 -12.05 5.62 -0.48
C LEU A 125 -11.72 5.15 -1.90
N PHE A 126 -12.30 4.03 -2.33
CA PHE A 126 -12.13 3.48 -3.67
C PHE A 126 -12.64 4.47 -4.74
N ASP A 127 -13.86 5.00 -4.58
CA ASP A 127 -14.43 5.99 -5.51
C ASP A 127 -13.60 7.28 -5.53
N PHE A 128 -13.19 7.79 -4.36
CA PHE A 128 -12.35 8.97 -4.27
C PHE A 128 -11.02 8.77 -5.01
N ALA A 129 -10.31 7.67 -4.73
CA ALA A 129 -9.05 7.37 -5.38
C ALA A 129 -9.22 7.22 -6.90
N ASN A 130 -10.29 6.57 -7.34
CA ASN A 130 -10.61 6.42 -8.77
C ASN A 130 -10.85 7.77 -9.47
N ARG A 131 -11.47 8.74 -8.79
CA ARG A 131 -11.69 10.10 -9.33
C ARG A 131 -10.42 10.94 -9.32
N MET A 132 -9.55 10.73 -8.34
CA MET A 132 -8.26 11.41 -8.26
C MET A 132 -7.28 10.89 -9.31
N SER A 133 -7.28 9.59 -9.58
CA SER A 133 -6.31 8.94 -10.47
C SER A 133 -6.60 9.23 -11.95
N PRO A 134 -5.63 9.73 -12.73
CA PRO A 134 -5.80 9.92 -14.18
C PRO A 134 -6.21 8.65 -14.94
N LEU A 135 -5.63 7.50 -14.58
CA LEU A 135 -5.91 6.19 -15.19
C LEU A 135 -6.97 5.39 -14.43
N GLY A 136 -7.50 5.93 -13.31
CA GLY A 136 -8.38 5.19 -12.41
C GLY A 136 -7.61 4.23 -11.48
N ASN A 137 -8.35 3.46 -10.68
CA ASN A 137 -7.76 2.42 -9.84
C ASN A 137 -7.37 1.19 -10.66
N ALA A 138 -6.22 0.62 -10.37
CA ALA A 138 -5.81 -0.63 -10.96
C ALA A 138 -6.60 -1.82 -10.39
N SER A 139 -6.92 -2.77 -11.25
CA SER A 139 -7.49 -4.07 -10.88
C SER A 139 -6.44 -4.98 -10.23
N ALA A 140 -6.90 -6.11 -9.70
CA ALA A 140 -6.00 -7.15 -9.18
C ALA A 140 -5.14 -7.78 -10.29
N ASP A 141 -5.72 -7.96 -11.49
CA ASP A 141 -5.01 -8.52 -12.64
C ASP A 141 -3.91 -7.57 -13.13
N GLU A 142 -4.19 -6.27 -13.25
CA GLU A 142 -3.18 -5.27 -13.60
C GLU A 142 -2.05 -5.20 -12.56
N CYS A 143 -2.37 -5.37 -11.26
CA CYS A 143 -1.35 -5.49 -10.22
C CYS A 143 -0.50 -6.76 -10.40
N ALA A 144 -1.11 -7.88 -10.78
CA ALA A 144 -0.41 -9.13 -11.05
C ALA A 144 0.52 -8.99 -12.25
N ASP A 145 0.07 -8.35 -13.34
CA ASP A 145 0.90 -8.05 -14.51
C ASP A 145 2.13 -7.22 -14.12
N TYR A 146 1.94 -6.22 -13.28
CA TYR A 146 3.07 -5.42 -12.80
C TYR A 146 4.03 -6.24 -11.91
N CYS A 147 3.51 -7.15 -11.08
CA CYS A 147 4.35 -8.09 -10.33
C CYS A 147 5.17 -8.99 -11.28
N ILE A 148 4.59 -9.46 -12.40
CA ILE A 148 5.30 -10.26 -13.41
C ILE A 148 6.46 -9.46 -14.01
N VAL A 149 6.24 -8.19 -14.34
CA VAL A 149 7.32 -7.30 -14.82
C VAL A 149 8.42 -7.18 -13.77
N MET A 150 8.07 -7.02 -12.50
CA MET A 150 9.03 -6.90 -11.40
C MET A 150 9.79 -8.19 -11.11
N PHE A 151 9.23 -9.34 -11.42
CA PHE A 151 9.91 -10.63 -11.34
C PHE A 151 10.83 -10.89 -12.53
N SER A 152 10.54 -10.29 -13.68
CA SER A 152 11.29 -10.51 -14.91
C SER A 152 12.69 -9.86 -14.90
N ASP A 153 13.55 -10.31 -15.79
CA ASP A 153 14.88 -9.74 -16.01
C ASP A 153 14.87 -8.32 -16.60
N LEU A 154 13.73 -7.84 -17.06
CA LEU A 154 13.58 -6.47 -17.53
C LEU A 154 13.87 -5.43 -16.44
N THR A 155 13.70 -5.82 -15.17
CA THR A 155 13.93 -4.97 -13.99
C THR A 155 15.16 -5.37 -13.18
N ARG A 156 16.16 -6.02 -13.79
CA ARG A 156 17.34 -6.60 -13.08
C ARG A 156 18.22 -5.59 -12.33
N LYS A 157 18.03 -4.30 -12.53
CA LYS A 157 18.72 -3.23 -11.78
C LYS A 157 17.77 -2.42 -10.90
N VAL A 158 16.52 -2.88 -10.72
CA VAL A 158 15.54 -2.24 -9.83
C VAL A 158 15.48 -3.01 -8.53
N THR A 159 15.97 -2.43 -7.45
CA THR A 159 15.90 -2.99 -6.09
C THR A 159 15.80 -1.88 -5.06
N MET A 160 15.26 -2.18 -3.88
CA MET A 160 15.10 -1.26 -2.75
C MET A 160 14.16 -0.08 -3.06
N GLN A 161 13.32 -0.22 -4.07
CA GLN A 161 12.39 0.82 -4.49
C GLN A 161 10.98 0.53 -3.96
N ASN A 162 10.24 1.61 -3.70
CA ASN A 162 8.78 1.57 -3.62
C ASN A 162 8.23 2.13 -4.93
N LEU A 163 7.55 1.29 -5.69
CA LEU A 163 7.07 1.58 -7.04
C LEU A 163 5.57 1.81 -7.02
N PHE A 164 5.10 2.96 -7.49
CA PHE A 164 3.68 3.27 -7.51
C PHE A 164 3.00 2.60 -8.71
N HIS A 165 1.93 1.88 -8.42
CA HIS A 165 1.01 1.29 -9.39
C HIS A 165 -0.42 1.66 -8.99
N ASP A 166 -0.75 2.94 -9.13
CA ASP A 166 -1.93 3.57 -8.55
C ASP A 166 -2.68 4.51 -9.52
N GLY A 167 -2.47 4.31 -10.82
CA GLY A 167 -3.11 5.12 -11.84
C GLY A 167 -2.71 6.60 -11.81
N GLY A 168 -1.61 6.94 -11.11
CA GLY A 168 -1.11 8.30 -10.95
C GLY A 168 -1.63 9.02 -9.70
N PHE A 169 -2.40 8.35 -8.84
CA PHE A 169 -2.99 8.93 -7.61
C PHE A 169 -1.95 9.64 -6.75
N SER A 170 -0.83 9.01 -6.47
CA SER A 170 0.23 9.54 -5.58
C SER A 170 0.85 10.86 -6.04
N SER A 171 0.71 11.18 -7.33
CA SER A 171 1.28 12.38 -7.97
C SER A 171 0.28 13.50 -8.18
N VAL A 172 -1.01 13.26 -7.93
CA VAL A 172 -2.09 14.22 -8.16
C VAL A 172 -2.37 15.02 -6.89
N GLY A 173 -2.22 16.35 -6.95
CA GLY A 173 -2.65 17.25 -5.88
C GLY A 173 -4.13 17.63 -5.99
N MET A 174 -4.65 17.77 -7.22
CA MET A 174 -6.04 18.14 -7.49
C MET A 174 -6.53 17.45 -8.76
N SER A 175 -7.74 16.90 -8.73
CA SER A 175 -8.39 16.28 -9.87
C SER A 175 -9.66 17.07 -10.26
N LEU A 176 -9.85 17.32 -11.56
CA LEU A 176 -11.07 17.96 -12.06
C LEU A 176 -12.34 17.17 -11.72
N ARG A 177 -12.26 15.82 -11.73
CA ARG A 177 -13.38 14.95 -11.35
C ARG A 177 -13.75 15.08 -9.86
N ALA A 178 -12.70 15.12 -8.98
CA ALA A 178 -12.91 15.30 -7.56
C ALA A 178 -13.46 16.71 -7.27
N MET A 179 -12.94 17.74 -7.93
CA MET A 179 -13.44 19.13 -7.81
C MET A 179 -14.88 19.26 -8.25
N ALA A 180 -15.27 18.68 -9.39
CA ALA A 180 -16.67 18.71 -9.85
C ALA A 180 -17.64 17.99 -8.88
N THR A 181 -17.15 16.99 -8.14
CA THR A 181 -17.94 16.33 -7.10
C THR A 181 -18.05 17.19 -5.84
N TYR A 182 -16.95 17.85 -5.46
CA TYR A 182 -16.90 18.79 -4.35
C TYR A 182 -17.82 19.99 -4.60
N GLU A 183 -17.79 20.60 -5.79
CA GLU A 183 -18.64 21.71 -6.16
C GLU A 183 -20.14 21.39 -5.99
N LYS A 184 -20.56 20.19 -6.38
CA LYS A 184 -21.95 19.74 -6.20
C LYS A 184 -22.36 19.61 -4.73
N GLY A 185 -21.41 19.32 -3.84
CA GLY A 185 -21.64 19.21 -2.41
C GLY A 185 -21.58 20.55 -1.67
N LEU A 186 -21.02 21.60 -2.28
CA LEU A 186 -20.84 22.88 -1.60
C LEU A 186 -22.14 23.55 -1.16
N ASP A 187 -23.25 23.30 -1.85
CA ASP A 187 -24.54 23.88 -1.48
C ASP A 187 -25.05 23.39 -0.12
N GLU A 188 -24.62 22.22 0.33
CA GLU A 188 -24.91 21.66 1.65
C GLU A 188 -24.15 22.37 2.79
N TYR A 189 -23.08 23.11 2.45
CA TYR A 189 -22.19 23.81 3.38
C TYR A 189 -22.30 25.32 3.30
N LYS A 190 -23.40 25.86 2.70
CA LYS A 190 -23.66 27.29 2.63
C LYS A 190 -24.62 27.72 3.72
N ASP A 191 -24.36 28.87 4.33
CA ASP A 191 -25.32 29.54 5.19
C ASP A 191 -26.49 30.16 4.37
N ALA A 192 -27.44 30.75 5.05
CA ALA A 192 -28.60 31.43 4.41
C ALA A 192 -28.20 32.60 3.48
N ASN A 193 -26.98 33.11 3.58
CA ASN A 193 -26.43 34.19 2.77
C ASN A 193 -25.56 33.67 1.61
N GLY A 194 -25.40 32.34 1.49
CA GLY A 194 -24.58 31.69 0.44
C GLY A 194 -23.11 31.63 0.75
N ASN A 195 -22.66 31.92 1.98
CA ASN A 195 -21.25 31.77 2.39
C ASN A 195 -20.97 30.34 2.78
N ILE A 196 -19.75 29.84 2.44
CA ILE A 196 -19.33 28.50 2.80
C ILE A 196 -19.06 28.46 4.32
N ILE A 197 -19.69 27.50 5.00
CA ILE A 197 -19.44 27.19 6.41
C ILE A 197 -18.32 26.16 6.47
N TYR A 198 -17.15 26.56 6.97
CA TYR A 198 -16.05 25.64 7.27
C TYR A 198 -16.28 25.04 8.67
N GLY A 199 -16.49 23.72 8.73
CA GLY A 199 -16.66 23.00 9.99
C GLY A 199 -15.34 22.82 10.75
#